data_357f1b06d81fa9380ff251e6f0fc21c7
#
_entry.id   357f1b06d81fa9380ff251e6f0fc21c7
#
_cell.length_a   1.000
_cell.length_b   1.000
_cell.length_c   1.000
_cell.angle_alpha   90.00
_cell.angle_beta   90.00
_cell.angle_gamma   90.00
#
_symmetry.space_group_name_H-M   'P 1'
#
loop_
_entity.id
_entity.type
_entity.pdbx_description
1 polymer ?
#
loop_
_entity_poly.entity_id
_entity_poly.type
_entity_poly.pdbx_seq_one_letter_code
_entity_poly.pdbx_strand_id
1 'polypeptide(L)'
;MTKIMEMSSSELIQSIQSGKLKICVIGIGRIGLPTALSFANSGLPTVGVDINSELVTSINSGMFPLKDEPGYGTIFENMIKEKKFTATTKIEEAVPQCDVILLSLPTPMDQNNVPNYSALKSVGKQLHDLLTSGSLVIVESTIEPGFVENELISIIEGDRSRLHAGNNFGIGVCPETANPGQILNDFERLPRLVGAIDDKIANIITKIYKHVFTVDLIPMPDCKTANAVKLTTNVFRDINIAFVNELAMLFEKLGIDIMKVLEAAKTKYNFQVHYPGAGVGGPCLPVNSYQMLNLAKSANSNLLKIVEVSRRVNESMPEHVVSLLKEGFEESGKKLEKIGRAHV
;
A
#
# COMPACT_ATOMS: atom_id res chain seq x y z
N MET A 1 19.10 -21.34 10.54
CA MET A 1 18.38 -20.08 10.36
C MET A 1 19.26 -18.93 10.77
N THR A 2 19.33 -17.96 9.95
CA THR A 2 20.20 -16.79 10.15
C THR A 2 19.48 -15.84 11.12
N LYS A 3 20.07 -15.56 12.27
CA LYS A 3 19.46 -14.65 13.25
C LYS A 3 19.75 -13.20 12.87
N ILE A 4 18.93 -12.64 12.01
CA ILE A 4 19.12 -11.30 11.42
C ILE A 4 19.31 -10.22 12.49
N MET A 5 18.59 -10.35 13.61
CA MET A 5 18.67 -9.40 14.72
C MET A 5 20.00 -9.44 15.50
N GLU A 6 20.78 -10.50 15.35
CA GLU A 6 22.05 -10.68 16.03
C GLU A 6 23.28 -10.37 15.15
N MET A 7 23.06 -10.19 13.84
CA MET A 7 24.13 -9.92 12.88
C MET A 7 24.78 -8.54 13.09
N SER A 8 26.09 -8.48 12.95
CA SER A 8 26.79 -7.23 12.69
C SER A 8 26.42 -6.65 11.34
N SER A 9 26.69 -5.37 11.14
CA SER A 9 26.42 -4.70 9.86
C SER A 9 27.11 -5.36 8.66
N SER A 10 28.32 -5.86 8.83
CA SER A 10 29.10 -6.55 7.79
C SER A 10 28.56 -7.94 7.46
N GLU A 11 28.18 -8.71 8.49
CA GLU A 11 27.54 -10.03 8.30
C GLU A 11 26.20 -9.93 7.59
N LEU A 12 25.40 -8.92 7.94
CA LEU A 12 24.12 -8.66 7.28
C LEU A 12 24.32 -8.35 5.80
N ILE A 13 25.24 -7.43 5.46
CA ILE A 13 25.53 -7.08 4.06
C ILE A 13 26.02 -8.31 3.29
N GLN A 14 26.92 -9.10 3.87
CA GLN A 14 27.41 -10.32 3.25
C GLN A 14 26.28 -11.35 3.04
N SER A 15 25.37 -11.50 4.00
CA SER A 15 24.24 -12.42 3.91
C SER A 15 23.24 -11.99 2.84
N ILE A 16 23.00 -10.68 2.70
CA ILE A 16 22.19 -10.10 1.63
C ILE A 16 22.85 -10.39 0.26
N GLN A 17 24.10 -9.98 0.08
CA GLN A 17 24.83 -10.11 -1.19
C GLN A 17 25.00 -11.56 -1.64
N SER A 18 25.13 -12.49 -0.71
CA SER A 18 25.27 -13.94 -1.00
C SER A 18 23.92 -14.67 -1.21
N GLY A 19 22.77 -13.96 -1.13
CA GLY A 19 21.45 -14.56 -1.27
C GLY A 19 21.08 -15.55 -0.16
N LYS A 20 21.66 -15.41 1.03
CA LYS A 20 21.37 -16.31 2.16
C LYS A 20 20.10 -15.95 2.89
N LEU A 21 19.67 -14.70 2.85
CA LEU A 21 18.42 -14.28 3.48
C LEU A 21 17.23 -14.79 2.68
N LYS A 22 16.31 -15.43 3.35
CA LYS A 22 15.06 -15.92 2.75
C LYS A 22 13.92 -14.99 3.10
N ILE A 23 13.14 -14.65 2.11
CA ILE A 23 12.04 -13.69 2.19
C ILE A 23 10.70 -14.41 2.07
N CYS A 24 9.76 -14.08 2.94
CA CYS A 24 8.37 -14.48 2.82
C CYS A 24 7.51 -13.23 2.59
N VAL A 25 6.70 -13.22 1.53
CA VAL A 25 5.74 -12.13 1.28
C VAL A 25 4.34 -12.69 1.46
N ILE A 26 3.63 -12.21 2.49
CA ILE A 26 2.26 -12.63 2.80
C ILE A 26 1.27 -11.65 2.17
N GLY A 27 0.41 -12.17 1.28
CA GLY A 27 -0.45 -11.40 0.39
C GLY A 27 0.26 -11.08 -0.92
N ILE A 28 0.19 -11.98 -1.91
CA ILE A 28 0.79 -11.81 -3.24
C ILE A 28 -0.24 -11.35 -4.27
N GLY A 29 -1.02 -10.35 -3.87
CA GLY A 29 -1.91 -9.62 -4.76
C GLY A 29 -1.17 -8.61 -5.65
N ARG A 30 -1.88 -7.52 -6.03
CA ARG A 30 -1.39 -6.53 -7.00
C ARG A 30 -0.06 -5.85 -6.60
N ILE A 31 0.19 -5.65 -5.32
CA ILE A 31 1.45 -5.05 -4.81
C ILE A 31 2.42 -6.13 -4.33
N GLY A 32 1.93 -7.09 -3.54
CA GLY A 32 2.82 -8.08 -2.93
C GLY A 32 3.51 -9.01 -3.92
N LEU A 33 2.89 -9.35 -5.06
CA LEU A 33 3.57 -10.16 -6.08
C LEU A 33 4.71 -9.39 -6.76
N PRO A 34 4.53 -8.15 -7.25
CA PRO A 34 5.65 -7.33 -7.71
C PRO A 34 6.76 -7.14 -6.68
N THR A 35 6.41 -6.90 -5.42
CA THR A 35 7.39 -6.83 -4.32
C THR A 35 8.18 -8.15 -4.20
N ALA A 36 7.49 -9.29 -4.12
CA ALA A 36 8.13 -10.60 -4.02
C ALA A 36 9.08 -10.89 -5.20
N LEU A 37 8.65 -10.54 -6.41
CA LEU A 37 9.46 -10.68 -7.62
C LEU A 37 10.69 -9.76 -7.61
N SER A 38 10.57 -8.54 -7.08
CA SER A 38 11.70 -7.62 -6.95
C SER A 38 12.75 -8.16 -5.98
N PHE A 39 12.34 -8.72 -4.84
CA PHE A 39 13.22 -9.39 -3.91
C PHE A 39 13.90 -10.62 -4.56
N ALA A 40 13.14 -11.47 -5.23
CA ALA A 40 13.68 -12.64 -5.92
C ALA A 40 14.69 -12.26 -7.01
N ASN A 41 14.37 -11.23 -7.79
CA ASN A 41 15.22 -10.72 -8.88
C ASN A 41 16.54 -10.11 -8.37
N SER A 42 16.55 -9.58 -7.12
CA SER A 42 17.77 -9.12 -6.47
C SER A 42 18.68 -10.25 -5.95
N GLY A 43 18.27 -11.51 -6.13
CA GLY A 43 19.02 -12.68 -5.70
C GLY A 43 18.62 -13.24 -4.33
N LEU A 44 17.58 -12.70 -3.69
CA LEU A 44 17.08 -13.18 -2.41
C LEU A 44 15.97 -14.23 -2.62
N PRO A 45 16.18 -15.51 -2.21
CA PRO A 45 15.15 -16.54 -2.33
C PRO A 45 13.85 -16.10 -1.66
N THR A 46 12.75 -16.10 -2.42
CA THR A 46 11.49 -15.54 -1.96
C THR A 46 10.35 -16.55 -2.11
N VAL A 47 9.52 -16.67 -1.06
CA VAL A 47 8.26 -17.41 -1.10
C VAL A 47 7.09 -16.44 -0.92
N GLY A 48 6.13 -16.51 -1.82
CA GLY A 48 4.86 -15.80 -1.69
C GLY A 48 3.81 -16.66 -1.00
N VAL A 49 3.05 -16.07 -0.09
CA VAL A 49 1.94 -16.76 0.60
C VAL A 49 0.64 -16.02 0.29
N ASP A 50 -0.38 -16.74 -0.17
CA ASP A 50 -1.72 -16.21 -0.37
C ASP A 50 -2.78 -17.26 -0.06
N ILE A 51 -3.94 -16.82 0.44
CA ILE A 51 -5.08 -17.71 0.72
C ILE A 51 -5.79 -18.17 -0.56
N ASN A 52 -5.58 -17.48 -1.66
CA ASN A 52 -6.19 -17.80 -2.95
C ASN A 52 -5.43 -18.95 -3.65
N SER A 53 -5.97 -20.16 -3.54
CA SER A 53 -5.36 -21.35 -4.14
C SER A 53 -5.27 -21.31 -5.66
N GLU A 54 -6.21 -20.66 -6.34
CA GLU A 54 -6.20 -20.51 -7.80
C GLU A 54 -5.03 -19.60 -8.24
N LEU A 55 -4.84 -18.49 -7.52
CA LEU A 55 -3.71 -17.60 -7.74
C LEU A 55 -2.38 -18.33 -7.55
N VAL A 56 -2.23 -19.06 -6.44
CA VAL A 56 -1.02 -19.82 -6.13
C VAL A 56 -0.76 -20.89 -7.20
N THR A 57 -1.78 -21.62 -7.62
CA THR A 57 -1.67 -22.64 -8.68
C THR A 57 -1.27 -22.00 -10.02
N SER A 58 -1.89 -20.90 -10.38
CA SER A 58 -1.57 -20.13 -11.60
C SER A 58 -0.10 -19.70 -11.61
N ILE A 59 0.37 -19.09 -10.52
CA ILE A 59 1.77 -18.65 -10.37
C ILE A 59 2.72 -19.85 -10.50
N ASN A 60 2.51 -20.94 -9.80
CA ASN A 60 3.39 -22.09 -9.81
C ASN A 60 3.37 -22.86 -11.15
N SER A 61 2.32 -22.69 -11.97
CA SER A 61 2.26 -23.18 -13.35
C SER A 61 2.94 -22.26 -14.37
N GLY A 62 3.52 -21.14 -13.93
CA GLY A 62 4.21 -20.18 -14.79
C GLY A 62 3.29 -19.17 -15.47
N MET A 63 2.05 -18.99 -15.00
CA MET A 63 1.12 -18.00 -15.53
C MET A 63 1.19 -16.71 -14.69
N PHE A 64 1.66 -15.61 -15.30
CA PHE A 64 1.71 -14.31 -14.65
C PHE A 64 0.31 -13.69 -14.55
N PRO A 65 -0.21 -13.39 -13.32
CA PRO A 65 -1.59 -12.96 -13.16
C PRO A 65 -1.84 -11.49 -13.43
N LEU A 66 -0.82 -10.63 -13.36
CA LEU A 66 -0.94 -9.17 -13.46
C LEU A 66 -0.59 -8.68 -14.88
N LYS A 67 -1.43 -9.01 -15.85
CA LYS A 67 -1.18 -8.71 -17.28
C LYS A 67 -1.11 -7.21 -17.59
N ASP A 68 -1.65 -6.38 -16.73
CA ASP A 68 -1.69 -4.92 -16.82
C ASP A 68 -0.48 -4.23 -16.11
N GLU A 69 0.50 -5.01 -15.61
CA GLU A 69 1.73 -4.47 -15.02
C GLU A 69 2.93 -4.67 -15.95
N PRO A 70 3.33 -3.65 -16.73
CA PRO A 70 4.42 -3.76 -17.68
C PRO A 70 5.76 -4.13 -17.02
N GLY A 71 6.54 -4.97 -17.72
CA GLY A 71 7.90 -5.36 -17.30
C GLY A 71 7.97 -6.53 -16.33
N TYR A 72 6.96 -6.75 -15.50
CA TYR A 72 6.99 -7.86 -14.53
C TYR A 72 6.84 -9.25 -15.14
N GLY A 73 6.23 -9.38 -16.33
CA GLY A 73 6.10 -10.68 -16.99
C GLY A 73 7.44 -11.38 -17.22
N THR A 74 8.43 -10.67 -17.76
CA THR A 74 9.78 -11.21 -18.00
C THR A 74 10.51 -11.53 -16.69
N ILE A 75 10.40 -10.66 -15.69
CA ILE A 75 10.99 -10.91 -14.35
C ILE A 75 10.38 -12.17 -13.76
N PHE A 76 9.06 -12.30 -13.81
CA PHE A 76 8.35 -13.47 -13.30
C PHE A 76 8.80 -14.76 -13.95
N GLU A 77 8.85 -14.83 -15.30
CA GLU A 77 9.31 -16.01 -16.05
C GLU A 77 10.71 -16.44 -15.62
N ASN A 78 11.63 -15.49 -15.48
CA ASN A 78 12.99 -15.77 -15.05
C ASN A 78 13.03 -16.31 -13.61
N MET A 79 12.29 -15.68 -12.68
CA MET A 79 12.31 -16.08 -11.27
C MET A 79 11.69 -17.45 -11.02
N ILE A 80 10.65 -17.83 -11.79
CA ILE A 80 10.08 -19.18 -11.76
C ILE A 80 11.08 -20.20 -12.33
N LYS A 81 11.66 -19.91 -13.50
CA LYS A 81 12.66 -20.79 -14.17
C LYS A 81 13.88 -21.03 -13.28
N GLU A 82 14.38 -20.00 -12.63
CA GLU A 82 15.54 -20.08 -11.73
C GLU A 82 15.20 -20.64 -10.35
N LYS A 83 13.93 -20.91 -10.09
CA LYS A 83 13.42 -21.38 -8.78
C LYS A 83 13.76 -20.42 -7.63
N LYS A 84 13.88 -19.13 -7.92
CA LYS A 84 14.10 -18.09 -6.92
C LYS A 84 12.82 -17.55 -6.30
N PHE A 85 11.67 -17.80 -6.95
CA PHE A 85 10.35 -17.47 -6.46
C PHE A 85 9.44 -18.71 -6.54
N THR A 86 8.67 -18.92 -5.48
CA THR A 86 7.61 -19.94 -5.37
C THR A 86 6.42 -19.36 -4.63
N ALA A 87 5.22 -19.92 -4.82
CA ALA A 87 4.03 -19.53 -4.09
C ALA A 87 3.40 -20.71 -3.33
N THR A 88 2.78 -20.44 -2.18
CA THR A 88 2.09 -21.46 -1.37
C THR A 88 0.88 -20.86 -0.67
N THR A 89 -0.08 -21.70 -0.35
CA THR A 89 -1.20 -21.33 0.55
C THR A 89 -0.89 -21.61 2.02
N LYS A 90 0.26 -22.26 2.32
CA LYS A 90 0.62 -22.77 3.64
C LYS A 90 1.60 -21.84 4.35
N ILE A 91 1.06 -20.90 5.10
CA ILE A 91 1.85 -19.95 5.88
C ILE A 91 2.72 -20.68 6.92
N GLU A 92 2.21 -21.77 7.49
CA GLU A 92 2.89 -22.60 8.49
C GLU A 92 4.13 -23.31 7.96
N GLU A 93 4.23 -23.52 6.65
CA GLU A 93 5.42 -24.09 6.01
C GLU A 93 6.39 -22.98 5.57
N ALA A 94 5.91 -21.82 5.20
CA ALA A 94 6.70 -20.71 4.64
C ALA A 94 7.41 -19.89 5.73
N VAL A 95 6.67 -19.36 6.70
CA VAL A 95 7.18 -18.44 7.72
C VAL A 95 8.34 -19.01 8.52
N PRO A 96 8.29 -20.27 9.05
CA PRO A 96 9.39 -20.79 9.84
C PRO A 96 10.71 -20.96 9.07
N GLN A 97 10.69 -20.91 7.74
CA GLN A 97 11.88 -21.07 6.88
C GLN A 97 12.47 -19.74 6.41
N CYS A 98 11.84 -18.60 6.74
CA CYS A 98 12.23 -17.30 6.25
C CYS A 98 12.76 -16.39 7.37
N ASP A 99 13.69 -15.53 7.01
CA ASP A 99 14.34 -14.57 7.91
C ASP A 99 13.56 -13.25 7.96
N VAL A 100 12.96 -12.86 6.84
CA VAL A 100 12.21 -11.61 6.68
C VAL A 100 10.80 -11.92 6.19
N ILE A 101 9.81 -11.39 6.89
CA ILE A 101 8.39 -11.58 6.61
C ILE A 101 7.79 -10.22 6.23
N LEU A 102 7.36 -10.06 4.98
CA LEU A 102 6.67 -8.87 4.51
C LEU A 102 5.15 -9.10 4.55
N LEU A 103 4.42 -8.12 5.08
CA LEU A 103 2.96 -8.13 5.13
C LEU A 103 2.41 -7.15 4.10
N SER A 104 1.90 -7.67 2.97
CA SER A 104 1.28 -6.90 1.88
C SER A 104 -0.20 -7.27 1.73
N LEU A 105 -0.93 -7.15 2.84
CA LEU A 105 -2.32 -7.57 2.98
C LEU A 105 -3.30 -6.43 2.70
N PRO A 106 -4.50 -6.72 2.17
CA PRO A 106 -5.52 -5.69 1.95
C PRO A 106 -6.04 -5.15 3.28
N THR A 107 -6.28 -3.84 3.31
CA THR A 107 -6.86 -3.10 4.44
C THR A 107 -8.10 -2.32 3.97
N PRO A 108 -9.19 -3.02 3.60
CA PRO A 108 -10.39 -2.38 3.07
C PRO A 108 -11.16 -1.62 4.15
N MET A 109 -12.17 -0.87 3.71
CA MET A 109 -13.19 -0.29 4.59
C MET A 109 -14.39 -1.21 4.68
N ASP A 110 -15.08 -1.17 5.81
CA ASP A 110 -16.41 -1.74 5.95
C ASP A 110 -17.50 -0.80 5.39
N GLN A 111 -18.76 -1.22 5.50
CA GLN A 111 -19.92 -0.44 5.03
C GLN A 111 -20.12 0.90 5.78
N ASN A 112 -19.51 1.06 6.95
CA ASN A 112 -19.56 2.26 7.78
C ASN A 112 -18.33 3.15 7.62
N ASN A 113 -17.49 2.87 6.61
CA ASN A 113 -16.21 3.54 6.39
C ASN A 113 -15.23 3.39 7.57
N VAL A 114 -15.28 2.24 8.27
CA VAL A 114 -14.32 1.90 9.32
C VAL A 114 -13.25 0.98 8.72
N PRO A 115 -11.94 1.25 8.98
CA PRO A 115 -10.85 0.40 8.50
C PRO A 115 -10.96 -1.04 9.00
N ASN A 116 -10.78 -2.01 8.12
CA ASN A 116 -10.81 -3.42 8.44
C ASN A 116 -9.41 -4.03 8.38
N TYR A 117 -8.82 -4.26 9.53
CA TYR A 117 -7.49 -4.88 9.69
C TYR A 117 -7.56 -6.37 10.04
N SER A 118 -8.69 -7.05 9.83
CA SER A 118 -8.88 -8.45 10.19
C SER A 118 -7.83 -9.39 9.57
N ALA A 119 -7.42 -9.13 8.32
CA ALA A 119 -6.39 -9.92 7.65
C ALA A 119 -5.02 -9.77 8.37
N LEU A 120 -4.60 -8.55 8.68
CA LEU A 120 -3.37 -8.29 9.43
C LEU A 120 -3.42 -8.90 10.84
N LYS A 121 -4.54 -8.75 11.55
CA LYS A 121 -4.74 -9.34 12.89
C LYS A 121 -4.71 -10.88 12.84
N SER A 122 -5.31 -11.48 11.82
CA SER A 122 -5.31 -12.93 11.63
C SER A 122 -3.90 -13.45 11.35
N VAL A 123 -3.16 -12.80 10.47
CA VAL A 123 -1.76 -13.15 10.20
C VAL A 123 -0.89 -12.89 11.43
N GLY A 124 -1.08 -11.79 12.15
CA GLY A 124 -0.38 -11.53 13.41
C GLY A 124 -0.51 -12.64 14.44
N LYS A 125 -1.72 -13.21 14.58
CA LYS A 125 -1.97 -14.40 15.45
C LYS A 125 -1.21 -15.64 14.96
N GLN A 126 -1.14 -15.88 13.66
CA GLN A 126 -0.37 -16.99 13.12
C GLN A 126 1.14 -16.77 13.31
N LEU A 127 1.62 -15.53 13.14
CA LEU A 127 3.01 -15.18 13.39
C LEU A 127 3.44 -15.42 14.84
N HIS A 128 2.52 -15.28 15.82
CA HIS A 128 2.78 -15.64 17.20
C HIS A 128 3.33 -17.06 17.34
N ASP A 129 2.76 -18.02 16.62
CA ASP A 129 3.15 -19.43 16.69
C ASP A 129 4.34 -19.76 15.76
N LEU A 130 4.45 -19.07 14.62
CA LEU A 130 5.32 -19.44 13.50
C LEU A 130 6.64 -18.68 13.46
N LEU A 131 6.72 -17.48 14.02
CA LEU A 131 7.97 -16.70 14.02
C LEU A 131 9.05 -17.40 14.83
N THR A 132 10.25 -17.34 14.30
CA THR A 132 11.45 -17.80 15.00
C THR A 132 12.21 -16.63 15.59
N SER A 133 12.95 -16.87 16.68
CA SER A 133 13.82 -15.85 17.26
C SER A 133 14.84 -15.34 16.21
N GLY A 134 14.92 -14.04 16.04
CA GLY A 134 15.78 -13.36 15.07
C GLY A 134 15.08 -12.99 13.76
N SER A 135 13.79 -13.33 13.57
CA SER A 135 13.01 -12.91 12.39
C SER A 135 12.75 -11.41 12.36
N LEU A 136 12.53 -10.89 11.15
CA LEU A 136 12.16 -9.50 10.90
C LEU A 136 10.79 -9.46 10.23
N VAL A 137 9.84 -8.70 10.78
CA VAL A 137 8.52 -8.43 10.20
C VAL A 137 8.49 -7.02 9.63
N ILE A 138 8.05 -6.86 8.39
CA ILE A 138 7.92 -5.56 7.74
C ILE A 138 6.50 -5.40 7.20
N VAL A 139 5.79 -4.37 7.62
CA VAL A 139 4.44 -4.08 7.15
C VAL A 139 4.51 -3.10 5.99
N GLU A 140 4.11 -3.57 4.80
CA GLU A 140 3.97 -2.73 3.60
C GLU A 140 2.51 -2.29 3.38
N SER A 141 1.56 -3.00 3.99
CA SER A 141 0.14 -2.62 3.97
C SER A 141 -0.06 -1.20 4.47
N THR A 142 -0.97 -0.46 3.83
CA THR A 142 -1.35 0.88 4.30
C THR A 142 -2.23 0.76 5.53
N ILE A 143 -1.76 1.28 6.65
CA ILE A 143 -2.41 1.20 7.96
C ILE A 143 -2.41 2.57 8.64
N GLU A 144 -3.30 2.75 9.60
CA GLU A 144 -3.32 3.97 10.39
C GLU A 144 -2.10 4.09 11.31
N PRO A 145 -1.64 5.32 11.56
CA PRO A 145 -0.56 5.58 12.52
C PRO A 145 -0.86 5.00 13.89
N GLY A 146 0.07 4.20 14.40
CA GLY A 146 -0.04 3.57 15.71
C GLY A 146 -0.59 2.14 15.70
N PHE A 147 -1.11 1.63 14.59
CA PHE A 147 -1.62 0.25 14.52
C PHE A 147 -0.54 -0.80 14.83
N VAL A 148 0.68 -0.59 14.37
CA VAL A 148 1.80 -1.52 14.66
C VAL A 148 2.08 -1.55 16.16
N GLU A 149 2.28 -0.37 16.76
CA GLU A 149 2.70 -0.23 18.14
C GLU A 149 1.59 -0.59 19.14
N ASN A 150 0.34 -0.21 18.83
CA ASN A 150 -0.77 -0.36 19.78
C ASN A 150 -1.47 -1.74 19.67
N GLU A 151 -1.41 -2.38 18.50
CA GLU A 151 -2.19 -3.60 18.28
C GLU A 151 -1.34 -4.76 17.74
N LEU A 152 -0.63 -4.58 16.60
CA LEU A 152 -0.01 -5.70 15.91
C LEU A 152 1.10 -6.36 16.73
N ILE A 153 1.93 -5.57 17.41
CA ILE A 153 2.98 -6.08 18.30
C ILE A 153 2.36 -6.96 19.40
N SER A 154 1.35 -6.46 20.09
CA SER A 154 0.69 -7.23 21.16
C SER A 154 0.06 -8.52 20.65
N ILE A 155 -0.48 -8.54 19.42
CA ILE A 155 -1.04 -9.74 18.80
C ILE A 155 0.07 -10.77 18.51
N ILE A 156 1.22 -10.33 18.01
CA ILE A 156 2.36 -11.23 17.71
C ILE A 156 3.00 -11.73 19.01
N GLU A 157 3.15 -10.87 20.01
CA GLU A 157 3.70 -11.27 21.30
C GLU A 157 2.78 -12.23 22.06
N GLY A 158 1.47 -11.96 22.11
CA GLY A 158 0.49 -12.77 22.85
C GLY A 158 0.73 -12.81 24.36
N ASP A 159 -0.11 -13.54 25.08
CA ASP A 159 -0.11 -13.57 26.57
C ASP A 159 1.03 -14.39 27.20
N ARG A 160 1.64 -15.32 26.46
CA ARG A 160 2.69 -16.23 26.95
C ARG A 160 3.96 -16.08 26.11
N SER A 161 4.35 -14.87 25.89
CA SER A 161 5.26 -14.53 24.85
C SER A 161 6.69 -15.01 25.09
N ARG A 162 7.17 -15.88 24.20
CA ARG A 162 8.57 -16.13 23.93
C ARG A 162 9.16 -15.07 22.99
N LEU A 163 8.31 -14.22 22.39
CA LEU A 163 8.64 -13.20 21.41
C LEU A 163 8.46 -11.83 22.03
N HIS A 164 9.47 -10.97 21.89
CA HIS A 164 9.41 -9.57 22.29
C HIS A 164 10.01 -8.72 21.18
N ALA A 165 9.21 -7.77 20.71
CA ALA A 165 9.64 -6.83 19.68
C ALA A 165 10.87 -6.02 20.14
N GLY A 166 11.85 -5.86 19.27
CA GLY A 166 13.13 -5.23 19.59
C GLY A 166 14.17 -6.15 20.23
N ASN A 167 13.74 -7.25 20.83
CA ASN A 167 14.65 -8.21 21.47
C ASN A 167 14.93 -9.41 20.55
N ASN A 168 13.95 -10.28 20.38
CA ASN A 168 14.13 -11.52 19.65
C ASN A 168 13.32 -11.60 18.33
N PHE A 169 12.57 -10.56 18.00
CA PHE A 169 12.16 -10.30 16.62
C PHE A 169 12.14 -8.79 16.35
N GLY A 170 12.38 -8.41 15.08
CA GLY A 170 12.28 -7.03 14.62
C GLY A 170 10.93 -6.77 13.99
N ILE A 171 10.41 -5.54 14.12
CA ILE A 171 9.24 -5.10 13.39
C ILE A 171 9.39 -3.65 12.93
N GLY A 172 8.97 -3.39 11.68
CA GLY A 172 8.94 -2.06 11.11
C GLY A 172 7.95 -1.97 9.96
N VAL A 173 7.94 -0.82 9.32
CA VAL A 173 7.05 -0.51 8.20
C VAL A 173 7.85 0.05 7.02
N CYS A 174 7.42 -0.30 5.82
CA CYS A 174 7.87 0.34 4.59
C CYS A 174 6.63 0.53 3.69
N PRO A 175 5.79 1.56 3.98
CA PRO A 175 4.52 1.73 3.30
C PRO A 175 4.71 1.91 1.80
N GLU A 176 3.99 1.12 1.00
CA GLU A 176 4.10 1.14 -0.45
C GLU A 176 3.38 2.37 -1.05
N THR A 177 3.98 2.97 -2.08
CA THR A 177 3.48 4.20 -2.73
C THR A 177 3.24 4.08 -4.22
N ALA A 178 3.50 2.91 -4.81
CA ALA A 178 3.35 2.68 -6.25
C ALA A 178 1.88 2.71 -6.72
N ASN A 179 1.71 3.10 -7.98
CA ASN A 179 0.41 3.14 -8.64
C ASN A 179 0.22 1.89 -9.51
N PRO A 180 -0.95 1.24 -9.48
CA PRO A 180 -1.28 0.15 -10.39
C PRO A 180 -1.08 0.54 -11.85
N GLY A 181 -0.51 -0.37 -12.66
CA GLY A 181 -0.15 -0.15 -14.05
C GLY A 181 1.22 0.51 -14.27
N GLN A 182 1.91 0.93 -13.19
CA GLN A 182 3.23 1.58 -13.22
C GLN A 182 4.16 1.10 -12.11
N ILE A 183 3.86 -0.05 -11.49
CA ILE A 183 4.53 -0.48 -10.26
C ILE A 183 6.05 -0.60 -10.46
N LEU A 184 6.51 -1.19 -11.56
CA LEU A 184 7.94 -1.33 -11.82
C LEU A 184 8.64 0.03 -11.92
N ASN A 185 8.07 0.95 -12.72
CA ASN A 185 8.60 2.30 -12.86
C ASN A 185 8.60 3.08 -11.54
N ASP A 186 7.52 2.94 -10.75
CA ASP A 186 7.42 3.59 -9.46
C ASP A 186 8.42 3.00 -8.44
N PHE A 187 8.68 1.70 -8.48
CA PHE A 187 9.71 1.04 -7.66
C PHE A 187 11.14 1.48 -7.99
N GLU A 188 11.38 1.96 -9.21
CA GLU A 188 12.67 2.48 -9.65
C GLU A 188 12.83 4.00 -9.43
N ARG A 189 11.76 4.72 -9.08
CA ARG A 189 11.76 6.19 -9.05
C ARG A 189 11.28 6.81 -7.74
N LEU A 190 10.31 6.18 -7.06
CA LEU A 190 9.73 6.77 -5.85
C LEU A 190 10.55 6.42 -4.61
N PRO A 191 10.93 7.41 -3.81
CA PRO A 191 11.56 7.15 -2.51
C PRO A 191 10.65 6.30 -1.62
N ARG A 192 11.27 5.46 -0.78
CA ARG A 192 10.55 4.62 0.18
C ARG A 192 10.80 5.10 1.60
N LEU A 193 9.75 5.09 2.39
CA LEU A 193 9.82 5.41 3.82
C LEU A 193 10.18 4.16 4.61
N VAL A 194 11.06 4.29 5.58
CA VAL A 194 11.42 3.20 6.50
C VAL A 194 11.21 3.68 7.93
N GLY A 195 10.22 3.10 8.62
CA GLY A 195 9.98 3.30 10.04
C GLY A 195 10.12 1.99 10.81
N ALA A 196 10.63 2.03 12.02
CA ALA A 196 10.72 0.84 12.86
C ALA A 196 10.58 1.21 14.34
N ILE A 197 10.49 0.20 15.19
CA ILE A 197 10.38 0.40 16.65
C ILE A 197 11.69 0.86 17.29
N ASP A 198 12.83 0.69 16.61
CA ASP A 198 14.14 1.22 17.00
C ASP A 198 15.06 1.44 15.80
N ASP A 199 16.14 2.17 16.01
CA ASP A 199 17.13 2.52 14.98
C ASP A 199 17.88 1.32 14.41
N LYS A 200 18.10 0.28 15.22
CA LYS A 200 18.78 -0.94 14.77
C LYS A 200 17.95 -1.65 13.72
N ILE A 201 16.66 -1.82 13.98
CA ILE A 201 15.72 -2.46 13.06
C ILE A 201 15.54 -1.61 11.80
N ALA A 202 15.39 -0.28 11.95
CA ALA A 202 15.33 0.63 10.81
C ALA A 202 16.55 0.50 9.89
N ASN A 203 17.76 0.41 10.46
CA ASN A 203 19.00 0.19 9.72
C ASN A 203 19.04 -1.17 9.00
N ILE A 204 18.53 -2.24 9.63
CA ILE A 204 18.44 -3.57 8.99
C ILE A 204 17.51 -3.50 7.78
N ILE A 205 16.30 -2.96 7.95
CA ILE A 205 15.31 -2.78 6.87
C ILE A 205 15.92 -1.95 5.72
N THR A 206 16.55 -0.82 6.05
CA THR A 206 17.18 0.07 5.07
C THR A 206 18.22 -0.68 4.23
N LYS A 207 19.08 -1.50 4.82
CA LYS A 207 20.09 -2.27 4.07
C LYS A 207 19.47 -3.32 3.16
N ILE A 208 18.43 -4.01 3.62
CA ILE A 208 17.73 -5.01 2.81
C ILE A 208 17.06 -4.33 1.62
N TYR A 209 16.29 -3.26 1.86
CA TYR A 209 15.59 -2.56 0.78
C TYR A 209 16.53 -1.86 -0.20
N LYS A 210 17.65 -1.31 0.27
CA LYS A 210 18.66 -0.70 -0.60
C LYS A 210 19.33 -1.70 -1.55
N HIS A 211 19.37 -2.98 -1.19
CA HIS A 211 19.86 -4.03 -2.09
C HIS A 211 18.85 -4.35 -3.21
N VAL A 212 17.55 -4.21 -2.91
CA VAL A 212 16.48 -4.57 -3.84
C VAL A 212 16.07 -3.39 -4.72
N PHE A 213 16.00 -2.18 -4.13
CA PHE A 213 15.49 -0.98 -4.78
C PHE A 213 16.59 0.09 -4.87
N THR A 214 16.75 0.67 -6.06
CA THR A 214 17.79 1.69 -6.35
C THR A 214 17.38 3.10 -5.93
N VAL A 215 16.21 3.26 -5.29
CA VAL A 215 15.67 4.54 -4.87
C VAL A 215 16.20 5.00 -3.51
N ASP A 216 15.96 6.25 -3.20
CA ASP A 216 16.26 6.79 -1.88
C ASP A 216 15.36 6.15 -0.80
N LEU A 217 15.98 5.77 0.30
CA LEU A 217 15.29 5.29 1.50
C LEU A 217 15.32 6.38 2.55
N ILE A 218 14.13 6.85 2.94
CA ILE A 218 13.96 7.95 3.88
C ILE A 218 13.66 7.37 5.26
N PRO A 219 14.60 7.41 6.21
CA PRO A 219 14.35 6.91 7.56
C PRO A 219 13.37 7.83 8.29
N MET A 220 12.39 7.20 8.95
CA MET A 220 11.42 7.86 9.80
C MET A 220 11.72 7.55 11.27
N PRO A 221 11.35 8.43 12.21
CA PRO A 221 11.62 8.22 13.63
C PRO A 221 10.98 6.94 14.20
N ASP A 222 9.83 6.55 13.66
CA ASP A 222 9.03 5.40 14.11
C ASP A 222 8.05 4.94 13.02
N CYS A 223 7.33 3.84 13.29
CA CYS A 223 6.30 3.33 12.39
C CYS A 223 5.13 4.29 12.21
N LYS A 224 4.71 4.99 13.26
CA LYS A 224 3.58 5.95 13.20
C LYS A 224 3.86 7.05 12.20
N THR A 225 5.06 7.64 12.26
CA THR A 225 5.45 8.74 11.38
C THR A 225 5.51 8.29 9.92
N ALA A 226 6.06 7.11 9.64
CA ALA A 226 6.09 6.57 8.28
C ALA A 226 4.68 6.37 7.72
N ASN A 227 3.76 5.78 8.49
CA ASN A 227 2.37 5.60 8.10
C ASN A 227 1.63 6.93 7.96
N ALA A 228 1.88 7.91 8.85
CA ALA A 228 1.30 9.24 8.75
C ALA A 228 1.68 9.95 7.45
N VAL A 229 2.95 9.88 7.02
CA VAL A 229 3.39 10.43 5.73
C VAL A 229 2.64 9.78 4.58
N LYS A 230 2.54 8.44 4.57
CA LYS A 230 1.80 7.70 3.52
C LYS A 230 0.34 8.15 3.43
N LEU A 231 -0.37 8.23 4.54
CA LEU A 231 -1.76 8.68 4.53
C LEU A 231 -1.87 10.14 4.11
N THR A 232 -1.00 11.01 4.60
CA THR A 232 -1.01 12.44 4.30
C THR A 232 -0.91 12.71 2.80
N THR A 233 -0.06 12.00 2.06
CA THR A 233 0.09 12.19 0.61
C THR A 233 -1.20 11.87 -0.15
N ASN A 234 -1.90 10.81 0.24
CA ASN A 234 -3.16 10.43 -0.39
C ASN A 234 -4.32 11.35 0.02
N VAL A 235 -4.40 11.73 1.29
CA VAL A 235 -5.40 12.69 1.79
C VAL A 235 -5.21 14.06 1.14
N PHE A 236 -3.98 14.54 0.99
CA PHE A 236 -3.69 15.77 0.25
C PHE A 236 -4.26 15.72 -1.17
N ARG A 237 -4.06 14.61 -1.88
CA ARG A 237 -4.60 14.42 -3.23
C ARG A 237 -6.13 14.41 -3.24
N ASP A 238 -6.77 13.72 -2.31
CA ASP A 238 -8.23 13.63 -2.18
C ASP A 238 -8.87 15.02 -1.93
N ILE A 239 -8.28 15.81 -1.02
CA ILE A 239 -8.70 17.19 -0.72
C ILE A 239 -8.59 18.09 -1.96
N ASN A 240 -7.47 18.03 -2.67
CA ASN A 240 -7.26 18.89 -3.83
C ASN A 240 -8.17 18.54 -5.02
N ILE A 241 -8.52 17.25 -5.18
CA ILE A 241 -9.53 16.83 -6.16
C ILE A 241 -10.91 17.38 -5.75
N ALA A 242 -11.29 17.31 -4.47
CA ALA A 242 -12.55 17.87 -3.99
C ALA A 242 -12.61 19.38 -4.23
N PHE A 243 -11.53 20.10 -3.97
CA PHE A 243 -11.43 21.54 -4.22
C PHE A 243 -11.68 21.89 -5.68
N VAL A 244 -11.03 21.21 -6.64
CA VAL A 244 -11.25 21.50 -8.05
C VAL A 244 -12.62 21.02 -8.55
N ASN A 245 -13.21 19.97 -7.97
CA ASN A 245 -14.57 19.56 -8.23
C ASN A 245 -15.57 20.64 -7.81
N GLU A 246 -15.41 21.21 -6.62
CA GLU A 246 -16.27 22.29 -6.12
C GLU A 246 -16.12 23.56 -6.94
N LEU A 247 -14.90 23.92 -7.34
CA LEU A 247 -14.67 25.02 -8.29
C LEU A 247 -15.35 24.78 -9.65
N ALA A 248 -15.29 23.56 -10.17
CA ALA A 248 -15.95 23.22 -11.44
C ALA A 248 -17.45 23.45 -11.36
N MET A 249 -18.12 23.00 -10.30
CA MET A 249 -19.56 23.22 -10.08
C MET A 249 -19.91 24.72 -9.94
N LEU A 250 -19.05 25.52 -9.30
CA LEU A 250 -19.25 26.96 -9.19
C LEU A 250 -19.06 27.65 -10.54
N PHE A 251 -18.00 27.34 -11.26
CA PHE A 251 -17.64 28.00 -12.52
C PHE A 251 -18.62 27.64 -13.65
N GLU A 252 -19.19 26.46 -13.64
CA GLU A 252 -20.30 26.09 -14.51
C GLU A 252 -21.46 27.08 -14.39
N LYS A 253 -21.90 27.40 -13.16
CA LYS A 253 -22.96 28.39 -12.91
C LYS A 253 -22.59 29.82 -13.37
N LEU A 254 -21.30 30.12 -13.45
CA LEU A 254 -20.77 31.43 -13.85
C LEU A 254 -20.41 31.48 -15.34
N GLY A 255 -20.57 30.39 -16.09
CA GLY A 255 -20.16 30.32 -17.50
C GLY A 255 -18.65 30.37 -17.70
N ILE A 256 -17.86 29.97 -16.71
CA ILE A 256 -16.38 29.96 -16.73
C ILE A 256 -15.90 28.56 -17.03
N ASP A 257 -15.02 28.39 -18.01
CA ASP A 257 -14.38 27.15 -18.35
C ASP A 257 -13.27 26.81 -17.32
N ILE A 258 -13.54 25.85 -16.42
CA ILE A 258 -12.60 25.40 -15.39
C ILE A 258 -11.27 24.93 -15.99
N MET A 259 -11.27 24.30 -17.15
CA MET A 259 -10.05 23.79 -17.76
C MET A 259 -9.10 24.92 -18.16
N LYS A 260 -9.63 26.04 -18.67
CA LYS A 260 -8.82 27.24 -18.95
C LYS A 260 -8.27 27.88 -17.69
N VAL A 261 -9.05 27.89 -16.61
CA VAL A 261 -8.60 28.39 -15.30
C VAL A 261 -7.44 27.56 -14.78
N LEU A 262 -7.56 26.23 -14.80
CA LEU A 262 -6.51 25.30 -14.31
C LEU A 262 -5.24 25.38 -15.17
N GLU A 263 -5.38 25.48 -16.50
CA GLU A 263 -4.25 25.64 -17.41
C GLU A 263 -3.46 26.94 -17.15
N ALA A 264 -4.14 28.03 -16.82
CA ALA A 264 -3.48 29.27 -16.43
C ALA A 264 -2.89 29.17 -15.01
N ALA A 265 -3.64 28.59 -14.06
CA ALA A 265 -3.22 28.48 -12.66
C ALA A 265 -1.96 27.62 -12.48
N LYS A 266 -1.78 26.55 -13.30
CA LYS A 266 -0.57 25.69 -13.21
C LYS A 266 0.75 26.40 -13.50
N THR A 267 0.69 27.61 -14.10
CA THR A 267 1.88 28.44 -14.32
C THR A 267 2.45 29.03 -13.03
N LYS A 268 1.66 29.03 -11.95
CA LYS A 268 2.10 29.49 -10.65
C LYS A 268 2.89 28.40 -9.94
N TYR A 269 4.10 28.69 -9.49
CA TYR A 269 5.07 27.75 -8.93
C TYR A 269 4.55 26.91 -7.74
N ASN A 270 3.59 27.42 -6.99
CA ASN A 270 3.00 26.77 -5.81
C ASN A 270 1.60 26.19 -6.05
N PHE A 271 1.17 26.06 -7.30
CA PHE A 271 -0.11 25.45 -7.67
C PHE A 271 0.11 24.08 -8.27
N GLN A 272 -0.19 23.03 -7.50
CA GLN A 272 -0.21 21.67 -8.01
C GLN A 272 -1.57 21.39 -8.65
N VAL A 273 -1.59 21.24 -9.97
CA VAL A 273 -2.83 21.05 -10.71
C VAL A 273 -3.48 19.70 -10.44
N HIS A 274 -4.78 19.74 -10.16
CA HIS A 274 -5.68 18.60 -10.16
C HIS A 274 -6.83 18.91 -11.11
N TYR A 275 -7.48 17.89 -11.65
CA TYR A 275 -8.56 18.05 -12.60
C TYR A 275 -9.89 17.55 -12.02
N PRO A 276 -11.03 18.22 -12.32
CA PRO A 276 -12.34 17.77 -11.88
C PRO A 276 -12.74 16.48 -12.59
N GLY A 277 -13.63 15.72 -11.95
CA GLY A 277 -14.13 14.46 -12.48
C GLY A 277 -15.39 13.99 -11.78
N ALA A 278 -15.83 12.79 -12.12
CA ALA A 278 -17.05 12.17 -11.58
C ALA A 278 -16.90 11.65 -10.14
N GLY A 279 -16.00 12.24 -9.36
CA GLY A 279 -15.73 11.85 -7.99
C GLY A 279 -14.43 11.04 -7.84
N VAL A 280 -14.17 10.60 -6.61
CA VAL A 280 -12.98 9.84 -6.24
C VAL A 280 -13.38 8.51 -5.63
N GLY A 281 -13.10 7.45 -6.35
CA GLY A 281 -13.30 6.06 -5.93
C GLY A 281 -11.98 5.31 -5.72
N GLY A 282 -12.09 3.98 -5.69
CA GLY A 282 -10.95 3.07 -5.57
C GLY A 282 -10.51 2.79 -4.13
N PRO A 283 -9.56 1.85 -3.96
CA PRO A 283 -9.17 1.34 -2.65
C PRO A 283 -8.13 2.20 -1.92
N CYS A 284 -7.66 3.31 -2.50
CA CYS A 284 -6.58 4.10 -1.93
C CYS A 284 -7.05 5.44 -1.36
N LEU A 285 -7.49 6.39 -2.19
CA LEU A 285 -7.78 7.76 -1.74
C LEU A 285 -8.92 7.83 -0.73
N PRO A 286 -10.12 7.24 -0.99
CA PRO A 286 -11.20 7.24 -0.01
C PRO A 286 -10.80 6.53 1.29
N VAL A 287 -10.18 5.35 1.16
CA VAL A 287 -9.78 4.52 2.31
C VAL A 287 -8.83 5.28 3.23
N ASN A 288 -7.79 5.94 2.68
CA ASN A 288 -6.82 6.66 3.49
C ASN A 288 -7.42 7.92 4.15
N SER A 289 -8.35 8.61 3.48
CA SER A 289 -9.08 9.72 4.08
C SER A 289 -9.93 9.25 5.25
N TYR A 290 -10.64 8.14 5.13
CA TYR A 290 -11.41 7.57 6.22
C TYR A 290 -10.53 6.97 7.33
N GLN A 291 -9.37 6.38 7.02
CA GLN A 291 -8.39 5.98 8.05
C GLN A 291 -7.99 7.17 8.93
N MET A 292 -7.67 8.32 8.32
CA MET A 292 -7.33 9.53 9.06
C MET A 292 -8.51 10.08 9.88
N LEU A 293 -9.74 10.05 9.33
CA LEU A 293 -10.95 10.46 10.06
C LEU A 293 -11.25 9.53 11.24
N ASN A 294 -11.08 8.22 11.08
CA ASN A 294 -11.27 7.26 12.16
C ASN A 294 -10.20 7.43 13.26
N LEU A 295 -8.95 7.67 12.86
CA LEU A 295 -7.87 7.98 13.80
C LEU A 295 -8.20 9.23 14.65
N ALA A 296 -8.71 10.30 14.01
CA ALA A 296 -9.14 11.51 14.74
C ALA A 296 -10.27 11.21 15.73
N LYS A 297 -11.26 10.40 15.34
CA LYS A 297 -12.35 9.96 16.23
C LYS A 297 -11.81 9.16 17.43
N SER A 298 -10.91 8.21 17.19
CA SER A 298 -10.28 7.38 18.24
C SER A 298 -9.47 8.22 19.23
N ALA A 299 -8.90 9.33 18.77
CA ALA A 299 -8.21 10.30 19.59
C ALA A 299 -9.17 11.33 20.27
N ASN A 300 -10.48 11.09 20.24
CA ASN A 300 -11.51 12.03 20.73
C ASN A 300 -11.36 13.44 20.13
N SER A 301 -10.90 13.54 18.91
CA SER A 301 -10.64 14.80 18.21
C SER A 301 -11.74 15.12 17.20
N ASN A 302 -12.18 16.38 17.19
CA ASN A 302 -13.11 16.91 16.19
C ASN A 302 -12.37 17.67 15.07
N LEU A 303 -11.11 17.33 14.84
CA LEU A 303 -10.28 17.89 13.78
C LEU A 303 -10.54 17.22 12.42
N LEU A 304 -9.77 17.59 11.42
CA LEU A 304 -9.85 17.07 10.04
C LEU A 304 -11.18 17.40 9.32
N LYS A 305 -11.81 18.53 9.66
CA LYS A 305 -13.05 19.00 9.01
C LYS A 305 -12.89 19.17 7.49
N ILE A 306 -11.72 19.61 7.04
CA ILE A 306 -11.42 19.74 5.61
C ILE A 306 -11.50 18.37 4.92
N VAL A 307 -10.94 17.32 5.53
CA VAL A 307 -11.00 15.95 5.00
C VAL A 307 -12.44 15.46 4.91
N GLU A 308 -13.24 15.68 5.98
CA GLU A 308 -14.64 15.29 6.04
C GLU A 308 -15.47 15.97 4.93
N VAL A 309 -15.30 17.28 4.76
CA VAL A 309 -16.00 18.04 3.71
C VAL A 309 -15.56 17.59 2.33
N SER A 310 -14.26 17.41 2.12
CA SER A 310 -13.71 16.94 0.84
C SER A 310 -14.26 15.58 0.43
N ARG A 311 -14.39 14.66 1.38
CA ARG A 311 -15.04 13.36 1.09
C ARG A 311 -16.48 13.54 0.63
N ARG A 312 -17.27 14.36 1.30
CA ARG A 312 -18.66 14.65 0.90
C ARG A 312 -18.74 15.26 -0.50
N VAL A 313 -17.85 16.19 -0.83
CA VAL A 313 -17.79 16.78 -2.18
C VAL A 313 -17.49 15.70 -3.22
N ASN A 314 -16.42 14.92 -3.03
CA ASN A 314 -16.04 13.87 -3.97
C ASN A 314 -17.12 12.79 -4.12
N GLU A 315 -17.85 12.46 -3.06
CA GLU A 315 -18.93 11.47 -3.07
C GLU A 315 -20.22 12.00 -3.72
N SER A 316 -20.43 13.32 -3.77
CA SER A 316 -21.60 13.92 -4.45
C SER A 316 -21.38 14.08 -5.97
N MET A 317 -20.15 14.01 -6.46
CA MET A 317 -19.86 14.24 -7.90
C MET A 317 -20.52 13.26 -8.86
N PRO A 318 -20.72 11.97 -8.56
CA PRO A 318 -21.48 11.09 -9.45
C PRO A 318 -22.92 11.59 -9.71
N GLU A 319 -23.58 12.11 -8.68
CA GLU A 319 -24.93 12.68 -8.80
C GLU A 319 -24.92 13.96 -9.64
N HIS A 320 -23.93 14.81 -9.43
CA HIS A 320 -23.75 16.02 -10.23
C HIS A 320 -23.56 15.69 -11.73
N VAL A 321 -22.71 14.72 -12.07
CA VAL A 321 -22.51 14.27 -13.46
C VAL A 321 -23.81 13.71 -14.07
N VAL A 322 -24.60 12.97 -13.28
CA VAL A 322 -25.92 12.49 -13.73
C VAL A 322 -26.88 13.64 -13.97
N SER A 323 -26.85 14.71 -13.16
CA SER A 323 -27.66 15.92 -13.39
C SER A 323 -27.30 16.62 -14.69
N LEU A 324 -26.00 16.85 -14.95
CA LEU A 324 -25.52 17.42 -16.21
C LEU A 324 -25.95 16.60 -17.43
N LEU A 325 -25.90 15.28 -17.29
CA LEU A 325 -26.34 14.39 -18.36
C LEU A 325 -27.84 14.58 -18.66
N LYS A 326 -28.69 14.68 -17.64
CA LYS A 326 -30.12 14.92 -17.79
C LYS A 326 -30.40 16.26 -18.46
N GLU A 327 -29.75 17.33 -18.02
CA GLU A 327 -29.86 18.66 -18.61
C GLU A 327 -29.49 18.65 -20.09
N GLY A 328 -28.36 18.02 -20.46
CA GLY A 328 -27.94 17.90 -21.86
C GLY A 328 -28.91 17.09 -22.72
N PHE A 329 -29.61 16.08 -22.17
CA PHE A 329 -30.67 15.36 -22.88
C PHE A 329 -31.89 16.26 -23.08
N GLU A 330 -32.32 17.01 -22.09
CA GLU A 330 -33.44 17.96 -22.18
C GLU A 330 -33.15 19.05 -23.21
N GLU A 331 -31.99 19.67 -23.18
CA GLU A 331 -31.57 20.71 -24.15
C GLU A 331 -31.50 20.16 -25.59
N SER A 332 -31.08 18.91 -25.77
CA SER A 332 -31.01 18.27 -27.08
C SER A 332 -32.37 17.77 -27.59
N GLY A 333 -33.44 17.87 -26.80
CA GLY A 333 -34.77 17.34 -27.12
C GLY A 333 -34.85 15.80 -27.20
N LYS A 334 -33.82 15.12 -26.67
CA LYS A 334 -33.75 13.65 -26.65
C LYS A 334 -34.31 13.11 -25.34
N LYS A 335 -34.98 11.97 -25.40
CA LYS A 335 -35.41 11.24 -24.19
C LYS A 335 -34.32 10.35 -23.66
N LEU A 336 -34.11 10.40 -22.35
CA LEU A 336 -33.23 9.49 -21.62
C LEU A 336 -33.97 8.17 -21.38
N GLU A 337 -33.84 7.17 -22.29
CA GLU A 337 -34.52 5.89 -22.16
C GLU A 337 -33.67 4.82 -21.52
N LYS A 338 -32.40 4.74 -21.91
CA LYS A 338 -31.43 3.77 -21.35
C LYS A 338 -30.02 4.20 -21.58
N ILE A 339 -29.20 4.20 -20.54
CA ILE A 339 -27.75 4.41 -20.62
C ILE A 339 -27.05 3.09 -20.36
N GLY A 340 -26.22 2.67 -21.32
CA GLY A 340 -25.33 1.51 -21.16
C GLY A 340 -23.99 1.92 -20.59
N ARG A 341 -23.37 1.05 -19.78
CA ARG A 341 -21.98 1.20 -19.38
C ARG A 341 -21.09 0.68 -20.53
N ALA A 342 -20.29 1.55 -21.11
CA ALA A 342 -19.21 1.13 -21.99
C ALA A 342 -18.02 0.65 -21.14
N HIS A 343 -17.52 -0.54 -21.43
CA HIS A 343 -16.21 -0.96 -20.98
C HIS A 343 -15.21 -0.48 -22.03
N VAL A 344 -14.38 0.47 -21.62
CA VAL A 344 -13.24 0.94 -22.41
C VAL A 344 -12.01 0.16 -21.96
#